data_6dec6003f1f4f6dd9dd95198d574f4aa
#
_entry.id   6dec6003f1f4f6dd9dd95198d574f4aa
#
_cell.length_a   1.000
_cell.length_b   1.000
_cell.length_c   1.000
_cell.angle_alpha   90.00
_cell.angle_beta   90.00
_cell.angle_gamma   90.00
#
_symmetry.space_group_name_H-M   'P 1'
#
loop_
_entity.id
_entity.type
_entity.pdbx_description
1 polymer ?
#
loop_
_entity_poly.entity_id
_entity_poly.type
_entity_poly.pdbx_seq_one_letter_code
_entity_poly.pdbx_strand_id
1 'polypeptide(L)'
;MPNISVNEIYNISKTALLVHGAVDWVAGEVAEAVAASESVGNRICGLYYLESYCEQLISGRVNGKASPEVNLARSSSVYVDAKDGFAQPAFSKGLPEVLKVAQENGIASLSVGRAHTCTSLGFFTKKIAQAGFLGLGFTNASPIVAPPGGKSRIIGTNPIAFSVPNGNGGIAMQFDQSTTSVALGKITMAKAAGKSIPEGWALDKDGRPTTSPEEAIQGTLVSAGGYKGWGFGLMAEILVAGMTGGRISKDVAPLKAKEGEPHNLGQFYIVIDPASGASFYNRLEELTAIISAEEGTRMPGQYTIPQSEVDVPDELWGLAISLSKAKPFE
;
A
#
# COMPACT_ATOMS: atom_id res chain seq x y z
N MET A 1 25.43 8.45 0.73
CA MET A 1 24.06 8.28 1.28
C MET A 1 24.17 8.47 2.80
N PRO A 2 23.58 9.51 3.37
CA PRO A 2 23.57 9.69 4.82
C PRO A 2 22.74 8.58 5.49
N ASN A 3 23.15 8.19 6.68
CA ASN A 3 22.41 7.32 7.57
C ASN A 3 21.47 8.18 8.42
N ILE A 4 20.16 7.99 8.28
CA ILE A 4 19.12 8.86 8.85
C ILE A 4 18.25 8.05 9.79
N SER A 5 17.96 8.59 10.97
CA SER A 5 17.03 7.94 11.89
C SER A 5 15.60 7.95 11.35
N VAL A 6 14.87 6.86 11.56
CA VAL A 6 13.45 6.74 11.15
C VAL A 6 12.60 7.82 11.82
N ASN A 7 12.96 8.25 13.04
CA ASN A 7 12.30 9.35 13.73
C ASN A 7 12.53 10.70 13.01
N GLU A 8 13.74 10.93 12.48
CA GLU A 8 14.03 12.14 11.71
C GLU A 8 13.26 12.14 10.37
N ILE A 9 13.15 10.98 9.70
CA ILE A 9 12.31 10.81 8.50
C ILE A 9 10.85 11.17 8.82
N TYR A 10 10.32 10.66 9.94
CA TYR A 10 8.98 11.01 10.40
C TYR A 10 8.82 12.52 10.59
N ASN A 11 9.72 13.17 11.32
CA ASN A 11 9.63 14.59 11.65
C ASN A 11 9.72 15.48 10.41
N ILE A 12 10.65 15.19 9.51
CA ILE A 12 10.82 15.93 8.24
C ILE A 12 9.59 15.74 7.35
N SER A 13 9.08 14.50 7.22
CA SER A 13 7.89 14.20 6.42
C SER A 13 6.65 14.91 7.00
N LYS A 14 6.45 14.85 8.32
CA LYS A 14 5.36 15.55 8.99
C LYS A 14 5.42 17.05 8.76
N THR A 15 6.60 17.65 8.94
CA THR A 15 6.81 19.09 8.71
C THR A 15 6.53 19.47 7.26
N ALA A 16 7.03 18.69 6.29
CA ALA A 16 6.75 18.91 4.88
C ALA A 16 5.24 18.92 4.58
N LEU A 17 4.50 17.94 5.08
CA LEU A 17 3.05 17.86 4.89
C LEU A 17 2.30 19.02 5.54
N LEU A 18 2.72 19.44 6.75
CA LEU A 18 2.14 20.59 7.45
C LEU A 18 2.27 21.87 6.65
N VAL A 19 3.47 22.19 6.18
CA VAL A 19 3.71 23.44 5.44
C VAL A 19 3.04 23.47 4.08
N HIS A 20 2.66 22.29 3.54
CA HIS A 20 1.91 22.16 2.30
C HIS A 20 0.38 22.04 2.49
N GLY A 21 -0.14 22.25 3.72
CA GLY A 21 -1.57 22.42 3.96
C GLY A 21 -2.29 21.25 4.63
N ALA A 22 -1.59 20.19 5.04
CA ALA A 22 -2.19 19.17 5.89
C ALA A 22 -2.37 19.67 7.34
N VAL A 23 -3.43 19.23 8.02
CA VAL A 23 -3.56 19.44 9.47
C VAL A 23 -2.68 18.46 10.25
N ASP A 24 -2.36 18.80 11.51
CA ASP A 24 -1.33 18.11 12.29
C ASP A 24 -1.51 16.60 12.40
N TRP A 25 -2.71 16.14 12.73
CA TRP A 25 -2.97 14.71 12.87
C TRP A 25 -2.90 13.94 11.53
N VAL A 26 -3.36 14.57 10.44
CA VAL A 26 -3.27 13.99 9.08
C VAL A 26 -1.81 13.87 8.66
N ALA A 27 -1.03 14.93 8.86
CA ALA A 27 0.40 14.93 8.58
C ALA A 27 1.15 13.84 9.39
N GLY A 28 0.76 13.64 10.66
CA GLY A 28 1.30 12.61 11.53
C GLY A 28 1.04 11.19 11.00
N GLU A 29 -0.20 10.86 10.65
CA GLU A 29 -0.58 9.53 10.13
C GLU A 29 0.12 9.20 8.80
N VAL A 30 0.24 10.17 7.90
CA VAL A 30 0.95 9.97 6.62
C VAL A 30 2.46 9.84 6.85
N ALA A 31 3.06 10.68 7.70
CA ALA A 31 4.48 10.62 8.03
C ALA A 31 4.86 9.30 8.71
N GLU A 32 3.98 8.74 9.56
CA GLU A 32 4.18 7.41 10.16
C GLU A 32 4.29 6.33 9.07
N ALA A 33 3.41 6.35 8.07
CA ALA A 33 3.45 5.38 6.97
C ALA A 33 4.70 5.53 6.10
N VAL A 34 5.16 6.77 5.85
CA VAL A 34 6.42 7.05 5.15
C VAL A 34 7.59 6.49 5.92
N ALA A 35 7.73 6.81 7.21
CA ALA A 35 8.81 6.36 8.07
C ALA A 35 8.81 4.83 8.24
N ALA A 36 7.63 4.22 8.41
CA ALA A 36 7.49 2.77 8.49
C ALA A 36 7.93 2.07 7.20
N SER A 37 7.64 2.64 6.03
CA SER A 37 8.07 2.11 4.73
C SER A 37 9.59 2.17 4.57
N GLU A 38 10.21 3.29 4.94
CA GLU A 38 11.68 3.43 4.91
C GLU A 38 12.35 2.44 5.88
N SER A 39 11.80 2.26 7.10
CA SER A 39 12.37 1.38 8.12
C SER A 39 12.53 -0.08 7.69
N VAL A 40 11.74 -0.53 6.72
CA VAL A 40 11.78 -1.90 6.16
C VAL A 40 12.37 -1.96 4.75
N GLY A 41 12.95 -0.86 4.27
CA GLY A 41 13.56 -0.77 2.95
C GLY A 41 12.57 -0.67 1.78
N ASN A 42 11.28 -0.45 2.03
CA ASN A 42 10.28 -0.23 0.99
C ASN A 42 10.27 1.24 0.51
N ARG A 43 11.40 1.69 -0.01
CA ARG A 43 11.67 3.08 -0.40
C ARG A 43 10.65 3.66 -1.39
N ILE A 44 10.11 2.81 -2.28
CA ILE A 44 9.12 3.24 -3.28
C ILE A 44 7.84 3.75 -2.60
N CYS A 45 7.49 3.22 -1.42
CA CYS A 45 6.32 3.62 -0.63
C CYS A 45 6.65 4.64 0.48
N GLY A 46 7.91 5.04 0.60
CA GLY A 46 8.43 5.97 1.60
C GLY A 46 8.60 7.41 1.06
N LEU A 47 9.75 8.00 1.30
CA LEU A 47 10.12 9.36 0.91
C LEU A 47 9.93 9.65 -0.58
N TYR A 48 10.01 8.63 -1.43
CA TYR A 48 9.76 8.76 -2.88
C TYR A 48 8.38 9.31 -3.23
N TYR A 49 7.39 9.22 -2.34
CA TYR A 49 6.06 9.77 -2.54
C TYR A 49 5.88 11.16 -1.90
N LEU A 50 6.77 11.60 -1.01
CA LEU A 50 6.59 12.82 -0.22
C LEU A 50 6.39 14.06 -1.09
N GLU A 51 7.19 14.23 -2.16
CA GLU A 51 7.03 15.34 -3.12
C GLU A 51 5.63 15.35 -3.73
N SER A 52 5.16 14.20 -4.23
CA SER A 52 3.83 14.09 -4.82
C SER A 52 2.71 14.42 -3.82
N TYR A 53 2.87 14.03 -2.55
CA TYR A 53 1.91 14.37 -1.51
C TYR A 53 1.85 15.88 -1.29
N CYS A 54 3.01 16.54 -1.20
CA CYS A 54 3.10 17.98 -1.02
C CYS A 54 2.49 18.75 -2.20
N GLU A 55 2.83 18.35 -3.44
CA GLU A 55 2.28 18.97 -4.65
C GLU A 55 0.76 18.80 -4.76
N GLN A 56 0.26 17.62 -4.38
CA GLN A 56 -1.17 17.31 -4.45
C GLN A 56 -1.98 17.95 -3.31
N LEU A 57 -1.36 18.26 -2.19
CA LEU A 57 -1.96 19.12 -1.17
C LEU A 57 -2.16 20.55 -1.68
N ILE A 58 -1.15 21.13 -2.32
CA ILE A 58 -1.21 22.47 -2.90
C ILE A 58 -2.27 22.55 -3.99
N SER A 59 -2.31 21.58 -4.91
CA SER A 59 -3.27 21.58 -6.02
C SER A 59 -4.70 21.24 -5.62
N GLY A 60 -4.92 20.80 -4.38
CA GLY A 60 -6.22 20.32 -3.91
C GLY A 60 -6.61 18.92 -4.42
N ARG A 61 -5.69 18.19 -5.07
CA ARG A 61 -5.92 16.82 -5.51
C ARG A 61 -6.06 15.83 -4.35
N VAL A 62 -5.58 16.19 -3.18
CA VAL A 62 -5.85 15.52 -1.91
C VAL A 62 -6.26 16.55 -0.86
N ASN A 63 -7.29 16.23 -0.09
CA ASN A 63 -7.76 17.10 0.98
C ASN A 63 -6.98 16.83 2.28
N GLY A 64 -5.97 17.68 2.56
CA GLY A 64 -5.14 17.60 3.77
C GLY A 64 -5.88 17.96 5.07
N LYS A 65 -7.10 18.48 4.98
CA LYS A 65 -7.95 18.89 6.13
C LYS A 65 -9.17 17.97 6.29
N ALA A 66 -9.25 16.88 5.51
CA ALA A 66 -10.37 15.95 5.57
C ALA A 66 -10.54 15.37 6.97
N SER A 67 -11.80 15.28 7.41
CA SER A 67 -12.22 14.54 8.59
C SER A 67 -13.01 13.33 8.12
N PRO A 68 -12.42 12.13 8.06
CA PRO A 68 -13.09 10.93 7.60
C PRO A 68 -14.29 10.59 8.47
N GLU A 69 -15.36 10.08 7.85
CA GLU A 69 -16.59 9.66 8.52
C GLU A 69 -16.68 8.14 8.54
N VAL A 70 -16.90 7.59 9.73
CA VAL A 70 -17.03 6.15 9.96
C VAL A 70 -18.50 5.80 10.09
N ASN A 71 -18.96 4.81 9.32
CA ASN A 71 -20.33 4.34 9.31
C ASN A 71 -20.38 2.82 9.40
N LEU A 72 -21.28 2.28 10.22
CA LEU A 72 -21.59 0.86 10.24
C LEU A 72 -22.61 0.57 9.12
N ALA A 73 -22.12 0.10 7.96
CA ALA A 73 -22.98 -0.18 6.79
C ALA A 73 -23.86 -1.42 6.98
N ARG A 74 -23.37 -2.43 7.70
CA ARG A 74 -24.05 -3.67 8.10
C ARG A 74 -23.45 -4.15 9.42
N SER A 75 -24.07 -5.14 10.08
CA SER A 75 -23.61 -5.68 11.36
C SER A 75 -22.12 -6.09 11.41
N SER A 76 -21.55 -6.49 10.27
CA SER A 76 -20.12 -6.88 10.17
C SER A 76 -19.38 -6.08 9.08
N SER A 77 -19.87 -4.88 8.71
CA SER A 77 -19.29 -4.08 7.63
C SER A 77 -19.17 -2.61 8.04
N VAL A 78 -17.94 -2.15 8.19
CA VAL A 78 -17.61 -0.75 8.49
C VAL A 78 -17.22 -0.06 7.17
N TYR A 79 -17.75 1.13 6.94
CA TYR A 79 -17.39 1.99 5.82
C TYR A 79 -16.81 3.30 6.32
N VAL A 80 -15.73 3.75 5.72
CA VAL A 80 -15.10 5.04 5.97
C VAL A 80 -15.07 5.86 4.70
N ASP A 81 -15.72 7.02 4.74
CA ASP A 81 -15.59 8.05 3.71
C ASP A 81 -14.35 8.91 4.03
N ALA A 82 -13.30 8.78 3.24
CA ALA A 82 -12.07 9.56 3.41
C ALA A 82 -12.22 11.04 2.96
N LYS A 83 -13.31 11.42 2.29
CA LYS A 83 -13.60 12.80 1.82
C LYS A 83 -12.46 13.39 0.97
N ASP A 84 -11.99 12.58 0.04
CA ASP A 84 -10.86 12.89 -0.85
C ASP A 84 -9.54 13.17 -0.10
N GLY A 85 -9.45 12.72 1.17
CA GLY A 85 -8.27 12.79 2.01
C GLY A 85 -7.33 11.60 1.84
N PHE A 86 -6.26 11.58 2.64
CA PHE A 86 -5.31 10.47 2.67
C PHE A 86 -5.92 9.19 3.23
N ALA A 87 -5.45 8.05 2.73
CA ALA A 87 -5.89 6.72 3.15
C ALA A 87 -5.50 6.41 4.61
N GLN A 88 -4.32 6.85 5.05
CA GLN A 88 -3.78 6.58 6.38
C GLN A 88 -4.68 7.14 7.49
N PRO A 89 -5.06 8.43 7.50
CA PRO A 89 -6.01 8.96 8.47
C PRO A 89 -7.38 8.29 8.41
N ALA A 90 -7.87 7.97 7.21
CA ALA A 90 -9.16 7.32 7.04
C ALA A 90 -9.18 5.91 7.65
N PHE A 91 -8.14 5.13 7.40
CA PHE A 91 -7.96 3.82 8.02
C PHE A 91 -7.84 3.92 9.55
N SER A 92 -7.02 4.85 10.06
CA SER A 92 -6.83 5.07 11.49
C SER A 92 -8.15 5.37 12.22
N LYS A 93 -9.07 6.11 11.57
CA LYS A 93 -10.42 6.37 12.09
C LYS A 93 -11.31 5.13 12.08
N GLY A 94 -11.21 4.28 11.05
CA GLY A 94 -12.05 3.08 10.92
C GLY A 94 -11.56 1.88 11.73
N LEU A 95 -10.26 1.83 12.04
CA LEU A 95 -9.64 0.68 12.68
C LEU A 95 -10.28 0.30 14.03
N PRO A 96 -10.49 1.20 14.99
CA PRO A 96 -11.11 0.83 16.27
C PRO A 96 -12.48 0.19 16.11
N GLU A 97 -13.32 0.72 15.20
CA GLU A 97 -14.66 0.19 14.99
C GLU A 97 -14.64 -1.18 14.33
N VAL A 98 -13.82 -1.39 13.29
CA VAL A 98 -13.78 -2.70 12.63
C VAL A 98 -13.19 -3.78 13.54
N LEU A 99 -12.24 -3.45 14.43
CA LEU A 99 -11.70 -4.40 15.43
C LEU A 99 -12.78 -4.80 16.42
N LYS A 100 -13.55 -3.83 16.94
CA LYS A 100 -14.70 -4.11 17.82
C LYS A 100 -15.72 -5.01 17.14
N VAL A 101 -16.12 -4.67 15.91
CA VAL A 101 -17.09 -5.48 15.13
C VAL A 101 -16.56 -6.88 14.84
N ALA A 102 -15.26 -7.03 14.53
CA ALA A 102 -14.63 -8.32 14.32
C ALA A 102 -14.59 -9.16 15.60
N GLN A 103 -14.34 -8.55 16.75
CA GLN A 103 -14.38 -9.23 18.04
C GLN A 103 -15.78 -9.74 18.39
N GLU A 104 -16.81 -8.96 18.11
CA GLU A 104 -18.21 -9.33 18.38
C GLU A 104 -18.75 -10.41 17.43
N ASN A 105 -18.33 -10.42 16.15
CA ASN A 105 -18.88 -11.28 15.11
C ASN A 105 -17.91 -12.37 14.61
N GLY A 106 -16.67 -12.38 15.09
CA GLY A 106 -15.58 -13.26 14.62
C GLY A 106 -14.92 -12.80 13.32
N ILE A 107 -15.61 -11.99 12.52
CA ILE A 107 -15.12 -11.43 11.25
C ILE A 107 -15.82 -10.11 10.93
N ALA A 108 -15.09 -9.16 10.37
CA ALA A 108 -15.65 -7.92 9.86
C ALA A 108 -14.92 -7.46 8.59
N SER A 109 -15.58 -6.60 7.81
CA SER A 109 -14.96 -5.87 6.70
C SER A 109 -14.84 -4.39 7.00
N LEU A 110 -13.75 -3.77 6.51
CA LEU A 110 -13.54 -2.33 6.49
C LEU A 110 -13.35 -1.88 5.05
N SER A 111 -14.25 -1.04 4.57
CA SER A 111 -14.15 -0.37 3.28
C SER A 111 -13.74 1.09 3.49
N VAL A 112 -12.67 1.54 2.86
CA VAL A 112 -12.25 2.95 2.85
C VAL A 112 -12.44 3.47 1.43
N GLY A 113 -13.36 4.36 1.23
CA GLY A 113 -13.70 4.96 -0.07
C GLY A 113 -13.30 6.42 -0.17
N ARG A 114 -13.28 6.97 -1.39
CA ARG A 114 -12.90 8.35 -1.70
C ARG A 114 -11.54 8.72 -1.11
N ALA A 115 -10.59 7.78 -1.17
CA ALA A 115 -9.27 7.96 -0.58
C ALA A 115 -8.20 8.26 -1.62
N HIS A 116 -7.14 8.90 -1.18
CA HIS A 116 -5.88 8.98 -1.89
C HIS A 116 -5.16 7.63 -1.89
N THR A 117 -4.10 7.47 -2.69
CA THR A 117 -3.30 6.23 -2.69
C THR A 117 -2.76 5.90 -1.30
N CYS A 118 -2.79 4.62 -0.94
CA CYS A 118 -2.29 4.15 0.36
C CYS A 118 -0.79 3.84 0.37
N THR A 119 -0.15 3.71 -0.81
CA THR A 119 1.22 3.26 -1.01
C THR A 119 1.45 1.83 -0.49
N SER A 120 2.03 1.62 0.68
CA SER A 120 2.26 0.29 1.26
C SER A 120 0.99 -0.26 1.90
N LEU A 121 0.39 -1.27 1.31
CA LEU A 121 -0.81 -1.91 1.84
C LEU A 121 -0.52 -2.71 3.12
N GLY A 122 0.68 -3.29 3.21
CA GLY A 122 1.15 -4.03 4.38
C GLY A 122 1.24 -3.19 5.65
N PHE A 123 1.39 -1.87 5.55
CA PHE A 123 1.35 -0.96 6.71
C PHE A 123 0.03 -1.09 7.47
N PHE A 124 -1.08 -1.17 6.78
CA PHE A 124 -2.42 -1.24 7.36
C PHE A 124 -2.72 -2.63 7.93
N THR A 125 -2.44 -3.70 7.18
CA THR A 125 -2.66 -5.07 7.66
C THR A 125 -1.76 -5.39 8.85
N LYS A 126 -0.56 -4.78 8.92
CA LYS A 126 0.32 -4.84 10.09
C LYS A 126 -0.35 -4.26 11.34
N LYS A 127 -0.98 -3.08 11.25
CA LYS A 127 -1.71 -2.48 12.38
C LYS A 127 -2.87 -3.37 12.85
N ILE A 128 -3.58 -4.04 11.94
CA ILE A 128 -4.60 -5.04 12.29
C ILE A 128 -3.98 -6.21 13.06
N ALA A 129 -2.85 -6.76 12.58
CA ALA A 129 -2.20 -7.89 13.23
C ALA A 129 -1.59 -7.52 14.58
N GLN A 130 -1.05 -6.32 14.74
CA GLN A 130 -0.57 -5.80 16.03
C GLN A 130 -1.70 -5.64 17.06
N ALA A 131 -2.93 -5.42 16.60
CA ALA A 131 -4.12 -5.41 17.45
C ALA A 131 -4.65 -6.83 17.79
N GLY A 132 -4.00 -7.90 17.31
CA GLY A 132 -4.36 -9.28 17.62
C GLY A 132 -5.27 -9.97 16.60
N PHE A 133 -5.57 -9.36 15.46
CA PHE A 133 -6.47 -9.89 14.44
C PHE A 133 -5.71 -10.27 13.16
N LEU A 134 -6.25 -11.22 12.37
CA LEU A 134 -5.75 -11.42 11.02
C LEU A 134 -6.25 -10.29 10.13
N GLY A 135 -5.34 -9.69 9.37
CA GLY A 135 -5.67 -8.62 8.42
C GLY A 135 -5.38 -9.04 6.99
N LEU A 136 -6.40 -9.10 6.14
CA LEU A 136 -6.27 -9.27 4.69
C LEU A 136 -6.70 -7.97 4.02
N GLY A 137 -5.82 -7.37 3.22
CA GLY A 137 -6.04 -6.06 2.60
C GLY A 137 -5.92 -6.10 1.08
N PHE A 138 -6.70 -5.23 0.41
CA PHE A 138 -6.75 -5.05 -1.03
C PHE A 138 -6.78 -3.56 -1.36
N THR A 139 -6.11 -3.17 -2.44
CA THR A 139 -6.26 -1.84 -3.05
C THR A 139 -6.07 -1.93 -4.56
N ASN A 140 -6.51 -0.91 -5.27
CA ASN A 140 -6.27 -0.77 -6.70
C ASN A 140 -5.37 0.43 -7.01
N ALA A 141 -4.95 0.56 -8.27
CA ALA A 141 -4.02 1.59 -8.72
C ALA A 141 -4.28 1.96 -10.18
N SER A 142 -3.55 2.94 -10.72
CA SER A 142 -3.61 3.29 -12.15
C SER A 142 -3.39 2.06 -13.06
N PRO A 143 -4.06 1.99 -14.22
CA PRO A 143 -4.06 0.81 -15.06
C PRO A 143 -2.69 0.58 -15.71
N ILE A 144 -2.17 -0.63 -15.55
CA ILE A 144 -0.87 -1.01 -16.11
C ILE A 144 -0.81 -2.48 -16.55
N VAL A 145 -1.83 -3.28 -16.23
CA VAL A 145 -1.90 -4.71 -16.54
C VAL A 145 -3.00 -4.98 -17.55
N ALA A 146 -2.70 -5.77 -18.57
CA ALA A 146 -3.67 -6.27 -19.55
C ALA A 146 -4.26 -7.61 -19.12
N PRO A 147 -5.49 -7.93 -19.52
CA PRO A 147 -6.03 -9.28 -19.40
C PRO A 147 -5.19 -10.26 -20.22
N PRO A 148 -5.11 -11.55 -19.84
CA PRO A 148 -4.43 -12.57 -20.64
C PRO A 148 -4.94 -12.61 -22.09
N GLY A 149 -4.00 -12.55 -23.04
CA GLY A 149 -4.32 -12.46 -24.48
C GLY A 149 -4.69 -11.05 -24.97
N GLY A 150 -4.80 -10.08 -24.08
CA GLY A 150 -5.06 -8.68 -24.41
C GLY A 150 -3.79 -7.82 -24.37
N LYS A 151 -3.93 -6.55 -24.78
CA LYS A 151 -2.85 -5.55 -24.77
C LYS A 151 -3.24 -4.22 -24.11
N SER A 152 -4.51 -4.05 -23.78
CA SER A 152 -5.01 -2.82 -23.17
C SER A 152 -4.82 -2.85 -21.66
N ARG A 153 -4.33 -1.75 -21.08
CA ARG A 153 -4.21 -1.56 -19.64
C ARG A 153 -5.61 -1.47 -19.03
N ILE A 154 -5.98 -2.42 -18.19
CA ILE A 154 -7.33 -2.50 -17.60
C ILE A 154 -7.29 -2.35 -16.08
N ILE A 155 -6.41 -3.11 -15.40
CA ILE A 155 -6.28 -3.04 -13.94
C ILE A 155 -4.89 -2.52 -13.55
N GLY A 156 -4.76 -2.08 -12.30
CA GLY A 156 -3.49 -1.71 -11.69
C GLY A 156 -2.66 -2.91 -11.28
N THR A 157 -1.62 -2.67 -10.48
CA THR A 157 -0.83 -3.73 -9.83
C THR A 157 -1.62 -4.45 -8.74
N ASN A 158 -2.71 -3.88 -8.31
CA ASN A 158 -3.74 -4.39 -7.41
C ASN A 158 -3.19 -5.30 -6.31
N PRO A 159 -2.41 -4.74 -5.37
CA PRO A 159 -1.73 -5.55 -4.37
C PRO A 159 -2.69 -6.21 -3.39
N ILE A 160 -2.21 -7.33 -2.83
CA ILE A 160 -2.83 -8.05 -1.74
C ILE A 160 -1.84 -8.09 -0.59
N ALA A 161 -2.27 -7.72 0.60
CA ALA A 161 -1.48 -7.82 1.82
C ALA A 161 -2.17 -8.71 2.84
N PHE A 162 -1.39 -9.52 3.55
CA PHE A 162 -1.91 -10.36 4.62
C PHE A 162 -0.95 -10.34 5.80
N SER A 163 -1.48 -10.12 7.00
CA SER A 163 -0.72 -10.11 8.24
C SER A 163 -1.41 -10.98 9.30
N VAL A 164 -0.61 -11.76 10.00
CA VAL A 164 -1.04 -12.75 11.01
C VAL A 164 -0.43 -12.40 12.35
N PRO A 165 -1.22 -12.23 13.43
CA PRO A 165 -0.71 -11.96 14.76
C PRO A 165 -0.01 -13.21 15.35
N ASN A 166 0.99 -12.97 16.22
CA ASN A 166 1.69 -14.06 16.94
C ASN A 166 1.10 -14.36 18.33
N GLY A 167 0.00 -13.70 18.70
CA GLY A 167 -0.64 -13.84 20.01
C GLY A 167 0.00 -13.02 21.15
N ASN A 168 1.15 -12.37 20.92
CA ASN A 168 1.89 -11.59 21.91
C ASN A 168 2.11 -10.13 21.49
N GLY A 169 1.18 -9.57 20.71
CA GLY A 169 1.28 -8.18 20.18
C GLY A 169 2.25 -8.00 19.02
N GLY A 170 2.87 -9.07 18.53
CA GLY A 170 3.75 -9.09 17.36
C GLY A 170 3.10 -9.76 16.16
N ILE A 171 3.90 -9.98 15.12
CA ILE A 171 3.50 -10.54 13.83
C ILE A 171 4.22 -11.86 13.60
N ALA A 172 3.47 -12.93 13.31
CA ALA A 172 4.01 -14.23 12.94
C ALA A 172 4.34 -14.31 11.44
N MET A 173 3.52 -13.68 10.60
CA MET A 173 3.66 -13.71 9.16
C MET A 173 3.11 -12.43 8.54
N GLN A 174 3.80 -11.92 7.52
CA GLN A 174 3.31 -10.81 6.71
C GLN A 174 3.80 -10.91 5.27
N PHE A 175 2.91 -10.64 4.31
CA PHE A 175 3.30 -10.26 2.96
C PHE A 175 2.48 -9.07 2.46
N ASP A 176 3.08 -8.29 1.55
CA ASP A 176 2.45 -7.21 0.78
C ASP A 176 3.00 -7.30 -0.64
N GLN A 177 2.19 -7.74 -1.57
CA GLN A 177 2.64 -8.10 -2.92
C GLN A 177 1.67 -7.58 -3.97
N SER A 178 2.24 -7.02 -5.05
CA SER A 178 1.45 -6.80 -6.27
C SER A 178 1.03 -8.14 -6.88
N THR A 179 -0.05 -8.14 -7.64
CA THR A 179 -0.49 -9.31 -8.41
C THR A 179 0.22 -9.44 -9.76
N THR A 180 1.25 -8.60 -10.00
CA THR A 180 2.12 -8.64 -11.19
C THR A 180 3.40 -9.42 -10.92
N SER A 181 4.03 -9.97 -11.97
CA SER A 181 5.31 -10.69 -11.89
C SER A 181 6.43 -9.82 -11.32
N VAL A 182 6.33 -8.50 -11.50
CA VAL A 182 7.31 -7.52 -11.04
C VAL A 182 6.63 -6.18 -10.74
N ALA A 183 7.19 -5.41 -9.80
CA ALA A 183 6.80 -4.02 -9.60
C ALA A 183 7.36 -3.12 -10.71
N LEU A 184 6.58 -2.13 -11.19
CA LEU A 184 6.99 -1.16 -12.21
C LEU A 184 8.32 -0.47 -11.86
N GLY A 185 8.57 -0.22 -10.59
CA GLY A 185 9.81 0.40 -10.12
C GLY A 185 11.06 -0.35 -10.54
N LYS A 186 11.04 -1.70 -10.57
CA LYS A 186 12.19 -2.49 -11.04
C LYS A 186 12.47 -2.30 -12.53
N ILE A 187 11.42 -2.14 -13.35
CA ILE A 187 11.55 -1.85 -14.78
C ILE A 187 12.13 -0.45 -14.98
N THR A 188 11.64 0.54 -14.21
CA THR A 188 12.16 1.91 -14.24
C THR A 188 13.63 1.98 -13.84
N MET A 189 14.02 1.22 -12.81
CA MET A 189 15.43 1.11 -12.40
C MET A 189 16.30 0.44 -13.47
N ALA A 190 15.82 -0.62 -14.12
CA ALA A 190 16.54 -1.26 -15.22
C ALA A 190 16.77 -0.30 -16.39
N LYS A 191 15.74 0.49 -16.75
CA LYS A 191 15.84 1.55 -17.75
C LYS A 191 16.92 2.58 -17.38
N ALA A 192 16.89 3.11 -16.15
CA ALA A 192 17.87 4.09 -15.67
C ALA A 192 19.30 3.52 -15.68
N ALA A 193 19.45 2.21 -15.46
CA ALA A 193 20.72 1.51 -15.48
C ALA A 193 21.16 1.04 -16.89
N GLY A 194 20.36 1.27 -17.95
CA GLY A 194 20.63 0.80 -19.30
C GLY A 194 20.66 -0.75 -19.41
N LYS A 195 19.91 -1.45 -18.56
CA LYS A 195 19.88 -2.92 -18.50
C LYS A 195 18.56 -3.46 -19.04
N SER A 196 18.62 -4.61 -19.73
CA SER A 196 17.43 -5.35 -20.10
C SER A 196 16.70 -5.91 -18.88
N ILE A 197 15.40 -6.19 -19.04
CA ILE A 197 14.57 -6.88 -18.05
C ILE A 197 14.40 -8.37 -18.43
N PRO A 198 14.12 -9.25 -17.46
CA PRO A 198 13.79 -10.65 -17.75
C PRO A 198 12.54 -10.77 -18.63
N GLU A 199 12.53 -11.79 -19.49
CA GLU A 199 11.33 -12.20 -20.21
C GLU A 199 10.21 -12.59 -19.23
N GLY A 200 8.95 -12.31 -19.60
CA GLY A 200 7.79 -12.58 -18.75
C GLY A 200 7.47 -11.51 -17.70
N TRP A 201 8.22 -10.40 -17.67
CA TRP A 201 7.89 -9.27 -16.80
C TRP A 201 6.89 -8.31 -17.44
N ALA A 202 6.99 -8.10 -18.75
CA ALA A 202 6.18 -7.13 -19.46
C ALA A 202 5.91 -7.53 -20.91
N LEU A 203 4.91 -6.87 -21.50
CA LEU A 203 4.61 -6.88 -22.92
C LEU A 203 4.87 -5.49 -23.49
N ASP A 204 5.20 -5.40 -24.79
CA ASP A 204 5.25 -4.16 -25.54
C ASP A 204 3.83 -3.57 -25.78
N LYS A 205 3.75 -2.45 -26.48
CA LYS A 205 2.47 -1.80 -26.85
C LYS A 205 1.58 -2.65 -27.77
N ASP A 206 2.15 -3.64 -28.45
CA ASP A 206 1.44 -4.53 -29.37
C ASP A 206 1.02 -5.84 -28.67
N GLY A 207 1.38 -6.03 -27.39
CA GLY A 207 1.05 -7.19 -26.57
C GLY A 207 2.03 -8.35 -26.74
N ARG A 208 3.25 -8.13 -27.26
CA ARG A 208 4.30 -9.14 -27.42
C ARG A 208 5.25 -9.10 -26.23
N PRO A 209 5.79 -10.25 -25.78
CA PRO A 209 6.83 -10.25 -24.74
C PRO A 209 8.01 -9.36 -25.11
N THR A 210 8.52 -8.61 -24.14
CA THR A 210 9.68 -7.74 -24.34
C THR A 210 10.68 -7.83 -23.18
N THR A 211 11.97 -7.66 -23.52
CA THR A 211 13.06 -7.50 -22.56
C THR A 211 13.59 -6.07 -22.53
N SER A 212 13.00 -5.15 -23.33
CA SER A 212 13.32 -3.72 -23.31
C SER A 212 12.51 -2.99 -22.23
N PRO A 213 13.16 -2.33 -21.26
CA PRO A 213 12.46 -1.51 -20.27
C PRO A 213 11.64 -0.37 -20.90
N GLU A 214 12.13 0.22 -22.01
CA GLU A 214 11.45 1.29 -22.74
C GLU A 214 10.13 0.82 -23.32
N GLU A 215 10.11 -0.32 -23.98
CA GLU A 215 8.91 -0.92 -24.55
C GLU A 215 7.94 -1.37 -23.45
N ALA A 216 8.46 -1.96 -22.36
CA ALA A 216 7.69 -2.37 -21.19
C ALA A 216 6.93 -1.20 -20.54
N ILE A 217 7.57 -0.02 -20.43
CA ILE A 217 6.96 1.18 -19.88
C ILE A 217 5.83 1.70 -20.80
N GLN A 218 5.94 1.50 -22.11
CA GLN A 218 4.89 1.87 -23.08
C GLN A 218 3.80 0.79 -23.18
N GLY A 219 4.13 -0.45 -22.87
CA GLY A 219 3.25 -1.61 -22.92
C GLY A 219 2.54 -1.89 -21.57
N THR A 220 2.50 -3.16 -21.16
CA THR A 220 1.81 -3.62 -19.96
C THR A 220 2.66 -4.56 -19.12
N LEU A 221 2.42 -4.60 -17.82
CA LEU A 221 2.99 -5.63 -16.95
C LEU A 221 2.25 -6.95 -17.11
N VAL A 222 2.96 -8.04 -16.84
CA VAL A 222 2.41 -9.40 -16.82
C VAL A 222 2.00 -9.77 -15.40
N SER A 223 0.84 -10.41 -15.25
CA SER A 223 0.37 -10.93 -13.97
C SER A 223 1.21 -12.11 -13.50
N ALA A 224 1.48 -12.20 -12.19
CA ALA A 224 2.24 -13.30 -11.60
C ALA A 224 1.55 -14.66 -11.86
N GLY A 225 2.26 -15.62 -12.46
CA GLY A 225 1.66 -16.89 -12.83
C GLY A 225 0.56 -16.80 -13.91
N GLY A 226 0.61 -15.76 -14.75
CA GLY A 226 -0.29 -15.57 -15.89
C GLY A 226 -1.75 -15.34 -15.46
N TYR A 227 -2.68 -16.19 -15.97
CA TYR A 227 -4.12 -16.04 -15.70
C TYR A 227 -4.49 -16.18 -14.21
N LYS A 228 -3.69 -16.89 -13.41
CA LYS A 228 -3.92 -17.04 -11.96
C LYS A 228 -3.73 -15.71 -11.24
N GLY A 229 -2.63 -15.03 -11.47
CA GLY A 229 -2.37 -13.70 -10.92
C GLY A 229 -3.35 -12.65 -11.46
N TRP A 230 -3.77 -12.77 -12.73
CA TRP A 230 -4.83 -11.95 -13.28
C TRP A 230 -6.13 -12.10 -12.47
N GLY A 231 -6.51 -13.34 -12.13
CA GLY A 231 -7.69 -13.63 -11.29
C GLY A 231 -7.59 -12.96 -9.93
N PHE A 232 -6.43 -12.99 -9.28
CA PHE A 232 -6.21 -12.28 -8.01
C PHE A 232 -6.25 -10.76 -8.18
N GLY A 233 -5.67 -10.21 -9.26
CA GLY A 233 -5.74 -8.79 -9.55
C GLY A 233 -7.16 -8.30 -9.81
N LEU A 234 -7.97 -9.11 -10.53
CA LEU A 234 -9.37 -8.81 -10.78
C LEU A 234 -10.22 -8.95 -9.51
N MET A 235 -9.94 -9.93 -8.64
CA MET A 235 -10.56 -10.06 -7.33
C MET A 235 -10.31 -8.80 -6.48
N ALA A 236 -9.07 -8.32 -6.42
CA ALA A 236 -8.75 -7.09 -5.70
C ALA A 236 -9.50 -5.88 -6.30
N GLU A 237 -9.56 -5.76 -7.64
CA GLU A 237 -10.31 -4.72 -8.34
C GLU A 237 -11.78 -4.70 -7.96
N ILE A 238 -12.44 -5.87 -8.01
CA ILE A 238 -13.88 -6.00 -7.70
C ILE A 238 -14.16 -5.69 -6.23
N LEU A 239 -13.34 -6.22 -5.32
CA LEU A 239 -13.50 -5.96 -3.88
C LEU A 239 -13.29 -4.48 -3.57
N VAL A 240 -12.28 -3.87 -4.16
CA VAL A 240 -11.97 -2.46 -3.89
C VAL A 240 -12.99 -1.53 -4.54
N ALA A 241 -13.10 -1.49 -5.85
CA ALA A 241 -13.99 -0.57 -6.53
C ALA A 241 -15.48 -0.85 -6.19
N GLY A 242 -15.87 -2.13 -6.13
CA GLY A 242 -17.23 -2.53 -5.84
C GLY A 242 -17.67 -2.24 -4.40
N MET A 243 -16.81 -2.47 -3.40
CA MET A 243 -17.19 -2.30 -2.00
C MET A 243 -16.97 -0.88 -1.46
N THR A 244 -16.14 -0.07 -2.12
CA THR A 244 -15.85 1.30 -1.68
C THR A 244 -16.56 2.37 -2.50
N GLY A 245 -17.09 2.01 -3.69
CA GLY A 245 -17.59 2.98 -4.66
C GLY A 245 -16.48 3.83 -5.31
N GLY A 246 -15.21 3.43 -5.15
CA GLY A 246 -14.06 4.09 -5.77
C GLY A 246 -13.97 3.84 -7.28
N ARG A 247 -13.06 4.56 -7.94
CA ARG A 247 -12.81 4.38 -9.38
C ARG A 247 -12.27 2.99 -9.67
N ILE A 248 -12.71 2.39 -10.76
CA ILE A 248 -12.01 1.24 -11.34
C ILE A 248 -10.64 1.69 -11.87
N SER A 249 -9.64 0.81 -11.81
CA SER A 249 -8.26 1.13 -12.19
C SER A 249 -8.15 1.84 -13.54
N LYS A 250 -8.96 1.43 -14.52
CA LYS A 250 -8.97 2.02 -15.87
C LYS A 250 -9.21 3.53 -15.87
N ASP A 251 -9.96 4.05 -14.92
CA ASP A 251 -10.34 5.45 -14.82
C ASP A 251 -9.48 6.24 -13.83
N VAL A 252 -8.47 5.57 -13.23
CA VAL A 252 -7.54 6.20 -12.29
C VAL A 252 -6.41 6.88 -13.06
N ALA A 253 -6.31 8.20 -12.92
CA ALA A 253 -5.21 8.99 -13.45
C ALA A 253 -3.86 8.59 -12.81
N PRO A 254 -2.71 8.94 -13.44
CA PRO A 254 -1.40 8.65 -12.84
C PRO A 254 -1.29 9.15 -11.40
N LEU A 255 -0.92 8.26 -10.47
CA LEU A 255 -0.95 8.53 -9.03
C LEU A 255 -0.02 9.67 -8.60
N LYS A 256 1.06 9.91 -9.32
CA LYS A 256 2.04 10.97 -9.05
C LYS A 256 1.80 12.25 -9.89
N ALA A 257 0.70 12.36 -10.64
CA ALA A 257 0.39 13.60 -11.31
C ALA A 257 0.13 14.71 -10.27
N LYS A 258 0.69 15.90 -10.52
CA LYS A 258 0.61 17.04 -9.61
C LYS A 258 -0.80 17.56 -9.46
N GLU A 259 -1.52 17.62 -10.58
CA GLU A 259 -2.85 18.21 -10.70
C GLU A 259 -3.86 17.20 -11.23
N GLY A 260 -5.12 17.54 -11.17
CA GLY A 260 -6.26 16.77 -11.67
C GLY A 260 -7.24 16.42 -10.57
N GLU A 261 -8.25 15.64 -10.94
CA GLU A 261 -9.26 15.15 -10.00
C GLU A 261 -8.63 14.30 -8.87
N PRO A 262 -9.24 14.30 -7.67
CA PRO A 262 -8.86 13.38 -6.58
C PRO A 262 -8.74 11.94 -7.07
N HIS A 263 -7.88 11.16 -6.45
CA HIS A 263 -7.67 9.76 -6.84
C HIS A 263 -8.96 8.95 -6.79
N ASN A 264 -9.77 9.19 -5.75
CA ASN A 264 -10.98 8.42 -5.47
C ASN A 264 -10.73 6.90 -5.57
N LEU A 265 -9.62 6.48 -4.97
CA LEU A 265 -9.28 5.07 -4.78
C LEU A 265 -10.02 4.50 -3.58
N GLY A 266 -9.96 3.17 -3.47
CA GLY A 266 -10.44 2.46 -2.32
C GLY A 266 -9.40 1.55 -1.69
N GLN A 267 -9.66 1.15 -0.45
CA GLN A 267 -9.04 0.00 0.18
C GLN A 267 -10.14 -0.84 0.82
N PHE A 268 -10.00 -2.16 0.71
CA PHE A 268 -10.91 -3.11 1.32
C PHE A 268 -10.13 -4.07 2.21
N TYR A 269 -10.58 -4.22 3.45
CA TYR A 269 -9.95 -5.09 4.42
C TYR A 269 -10.93 -6.11 4.96
N ILE A 270 -10.44 -7.34 5.19
CA ILE A 270 -11.13 -8.38 5.96
C ILE A 270 -10.33 -8.56 7.24
N VAL A 271 -11.01 -8.41 8.37
CA VAL A 271 -10.47 -8.53 9.73
C VAL A 271 -11.09 -9.75 10.39
N ILE A 272 -10.27 -10.69 10.84
CA ILE A 272 -10.75 -11.95 11.42
C ILE A 272 -10.19 -12.08 12.84
N ASP A 273 -11.07 -12.36 13.80
CA ASP A 273 -10.67 -12.68 15.17
C ASP A 273 -10.16 -14.12 15.21
N PRO A 274 -8.87 -14.36 15.54
CA PRO A 274 -8.34 -15.71 15.65
C PRO A 274 -9.00 -16.53 16.78
N ALA A 275 -9.65 -15.90 17.76
CA ALA A 275 -10.42 -16.58 18.81
C ALA A 275 -11.64 -17.33 18.26
N SER A 276 -12.10 -16.98 17.03
CA SER A 276 -13.15 -17.73 16.32
C SER A 276 -12.69 -19.14 15.90
N GLY A 277 -11.38 -19.39 15.89
CA GLY A 277 -10.78 -20.68 15.52
C GLY A 277 -10.37 -21.49 16.75
N ALA A 278 -10.89 -22.71 16.91
CA ALA A 278 -10.67 -23.56 18.08
C ALA A 278 -9.21 -23.88 18.41
N SER A 279 -8.27 -23.71 17.48
CA SER A 279 -6.85 -24.06 17.66
C SER A 279 -5.90 -23.21 16.80
N PHE A 280 -6.27 -21.97 16.52
CA PHE A 280 -5.54 -21.12 15.58
C PHE A 280 -4.05 -21.02 15.91
N TYR A 281 -3.69 -20.57 17.10
CA TYR A 281 -2.29 -20.37 17.49
C TYR A 281 -1.48 -21.65 17.55
N ASN A 282 -2.08 -22.76 18.03
CA ASN A 282 -1.40 -24.06 18.05
C ASN A 282 -1.06 -24.53 16.62
N ARG A 283 -1.96 -24.35 15.66
CA ARG A 283 -1.72 -24.74 14.28
C ARG A 283 -0.73 -23.79 13.58
N LEU A 284 -0.77 -22.51 13.90
CA LEU A 284 0.20 -21.54 13.41
C LEU A 284 1.62 -21.87 13.89
N GLU A 285 1.76 -22.21 15.18
CA GLU A 285 3.04 -22.63 15.77
C GLU A 285 3.56 -23.91 15.14
N GLU A 286 2.71 -24.94 15.02
CA GLU A 286 3.04 -26.21 14.35
C GLU A 286 3.53 -25.99 12.91
N LEU A 287 2.79 -25.20 12.11
CA LEU A 287 3.15 -24.89 10.74
C LEU A 287 4.48 -24.10 10.66
N THR A 288 4.66 -23.13 11.54
CA THR A 288 5.90 -22.34 11.62
C THR A 288 7.09 -23.21 11.96
N ALA A 289 6.93 -24.15 12.90
CA ALA A 289 7.98 -25.10 13.29
C ALA A 289 8.37 -26.01 12.13
N ILE A 290 7.38 -26.55 11.39
CA ILE A 290 7.62 -27.40 10.21
C ILE A 290 8.40 -26.64 9.14
N ILE A 291 7.99 -25.41 8.81
CA ILE A 291 8.67 -24.59 7.80
C ILE A 291 10.11 -24.28 8.27
N SER A 292 10.28 -23.87 9.53
CA SER A 292 11.60 -23.49 10.05
C SER A 292 12.57 -24.67 10.22
N ALA A 293 12.07 -25.91 10.24
CA ALA A 293 12.91 -27.11 10.29
C ALA A 293 13.60 -27.41 8.95
N GLU A 294 13.13 -26.85 7.85
CA GLU A 294 13.73 -27.02 6.52
C GLU A 294 14.77 -25.92 6.29
N GLU A 295 16.01 -26.30 5.99
CA GLU A 295 17.12 -25.38 5.81
C GLU A 295 16.85 -24.39 4.65
N GLY A 296 17.10 -23.10 4.91
CA GLY A 296 16.91 -22.02 3.91
C GLY A 296 15.48 -21.56 3.74
N THR A 297 14.50 -22.12 4.45
CA THR A 297 13.11 -21.70 4.41
C THR A 297 12.77 -20.66 5.48
N ARG A 298 11.65 -19.97 5.30
CA ARG A 298 11.18 -18.95 6.24
C ARG A 298 9.70 -18.64 6.05
N MET A 299 9.07 -18.17 7.10
CA MET A 299 7.77 -17.53 7.01
C MET A 299 7.88 -16.18 6.27
N PRO A 300 6.92 -15.81 5.40
CA PRO A 300 6.90 -14.47 4.80
C PRO A 300 6.98 -13.37 5.87
N GLY A 301 7.86 -12.38 5.66
CA GLY A 301 8.04 -11.26 6.58
C GLY A 301 8.93 -11.55 7.80
N GLN A 302 9.33 -12.79 8.06
CA GLN A 302 10.10 -13.18 9.24
C GLN A 302 11.41 -12.39 9.46
N TYR A 303 12.08 -11.99 8.38
CA TYR A 303 13.31 -11.22 8.44
C TYR A 303 13.13 -9.74 8.09
N THR A 304 11.89 -9.29 7.94
CA THR A 304 11.59 -7.88 7.74
C THR A 304 11.58 -7.16 9.10
N ILE A 305 12.79 -6.91 9.62
CA ILE A 305 12.98 -6.22 10.90
C ILE A 305 13.08 -4.73 10.63
N PRO A 306 12.17 -3.90 11.21
CA PRO A 306 12.29 -2.46 11.09
C PRO A 306 13.62 -1.96 11.66
N GLN A 307 14.34 -1.17 10.86
CA GLN A 307 15.58 -0.54 11.27
C GLN A 307 15.27 0.79 11.96
N SER A 308 16.07 1.18 12.95
CA SER A 308 15.97 2.51 13.59
C SER A 308 16.61 3.61 12.76
N GLU A 309 17.58 3.23 11.90
CA GLU A 309 18.31 4.11 11.00
C GLU A 309 18.42 3.46 9.63
N VAL A 310 18.34 4.25 8.57
CA VAL A 310 18.38 3.79 7.18
C VAL A 310 19.23 4.71 6.30
N ASP A 311 19.87 4.12 5.29
CA ASP A 311 20.60 4.89 4.28
C ASP A 311 19.62 5.49 3.27
N VAL A 312 19.57 6.82 3.16
CA VAL A 312 18.72 7.56 2.23
C VAL A 312 19.60 8.17 1.12
N PRO A 313 19.22 8.08 -0.17
CA PRO A 313 19.94 8.79 -1.24
C PRO A 313 20.00 10.30 -0.97
N ASP A 314 21.19 10.90 -1.19
CA ASP A 314 21.45 12.33 -0.90
C ASP A 314 20.44 13.27 -1.56
N GLU A 315 20.09 13.00 -2.83
CA GLU A 315 19.11 13.80 -3.59
C GLU A 315 17.71 13.71 -2.97
N LEU A 316 17.29 12.50 -2.57
CA LEU A 316 15.96 12.27 -1.98
C LEU A 316 15.86 12.92 -0.59
N TRP A 317 16.94 12.81 0.21
CA TRP A 317 16.99 13.46 1.53
C TRP A 317 17.03 14.98 1.42
N GLY A 318 17.85 15.51 0.51
CA GLY A 318 17.88 16.94 0.21
C GLY A 318 16.53 17.51 -0.23
N LEU A 319 15.79 16.74 -1.06
CA LEU A 319 14.44 17.09 -1.48
C LEU A 319 13.48 17.11 -0.27
N ALA A 320 13.49 16.10 0.59
CA ALA A 320 12.63 16.04 1.77
C ALA A 320 12.89 17.22 2.72
N ILE A 321 14.17 17.57 2.97
CA ILE A 321 14.53 18.76 3.74
C ILE A 321 14.03 20.04 3.06
N SER A 322 14.16 20.16 1.75
CA SER A 322 13.69 21.35 1.01
C SER A 322 12.19 21.52 1.15
N LEU A 323 11.41 20.43 1.01
CA LEU A 323 9.96 20.44 1.19
C LEU A 323 9.57 20.86 2.61
N SER A 324 10.30 20.42 3.65
CA SER A 324 10.01 20.80 5.03
C SER A 324 10.32 22.27 5.38
N LYS A 325 11.14 22.93 4.56
CA LYS A 325 11.52 24.35 4.71
C LYS A 325 10.75 25.29 3.77
N ALA A 326 9.82 24.79 2.98
CA ALA A 326 8.98 25.61 2.12
C ALA A 326 8.19 26.64 2.94
N LYS A 327 7.78 27.75 2.30
CA LYS A 327 6.86 28.68 2.95
C LYS A 327 5.51 27.99 3.15
N PRO A 328 4.85 28.20 4.30
CA PRO A 328 3.52 27.63 4.52
C PRO A 328 2.57 27.99 3.38
N PHE A 329 1.79 27.03 2.94
CA PHE A 329 0.70 27.24 2.00
C PHE A 329 -0.44 27.95 2.72
N GLU A 330 -0.81 29.16 2.26
CA GLU A 330 -1.87 30.00 2.84
C GLU A 330 -3.28 29.48 2.54
#